data_c5ba5f4b1bf83c6dfb69e46d572b7be1
#
_entry.id   c5ba5f4b1bf83c6dfb69e46d572b7be1
#
_cell.length_a   1.000
_cell.length_b   1.000
_cell.length_c   1.000
_cell.angle_alpha   90.00
_cell.angle_beta   90.00
_cell.angle_gamma   90.00
#
_symmetry.space_group_name_H-M   'P 1'
#
loop_
_entity.id
_entity.type
_entity.pdbx_description
1 polymer ?
#
loop_
_entity_poly.entity_id
_entity_poly.type
_entity_poly.pdbx_seq_one_letter_code
_entity_poly.pdbx_strand_id
1 'polypeptide(L)'
;MARIIDVVEMPDQGANEMVARVPEYGAGDFRMGSQVIVRESQRAVFYRDGKSLDVFDPGRHTITTANLPILSGLLSLGTGGNNMFTAEAYFVNMREYTDMKWGTPQPISLRDTDLGLVRLRAFGQYTMQVAEPKRFVDQIVGTQGIYTTAQIEDYLRGVVISRMTDVLGENMQSIFDLPQLFDEIGAAMRAKVQDDFLTMGINLKQFMVISINPTEETAKAIDCLLYTSPSPRDRSAYLVCRLRLETGGGGGG
;
A
#
# COMPACT_ATOMS: atom_id res chain seq x y z
N MET A 1 10.41 4.46 -35.78
CA MET A 1 10.08 5.85 -36.14
C MET A 1 9.72 6.59 -34.88
N ALA A 2 10.44 7.64 -34.53
CA ALA A 2 10.11 8.47 -33.37
C ALA A 2 8.78 9.18 -33.63
N ARG A 3 7.85 9.11 -32.69
CA ARG A 3 6.53 9.75 -32.79
C ARG A 3 6.64 11.14 -32.17
N ILE A 4 6.46 12.18 -32.97
CA ILE A 4 6.38 13.56 -32.44
C ILE A 4 5.07 13.71 -31.69
N ILE A 5 5.18 14.19 -30.46
CA ILE A 5 4.04 14.37 -29.57
C ILE A 5 3.83 15.88 -29.35
N ASP A 6 2.76 16.41 -29.92
CA ASP A 6 2.39 17.83 -29.78
C ASP A 6 1.43 18.07 -28.61
N VAL A 7 0.60 17.07 -28.26
CA VAL A 7 -0.29 17.07 -27.11
C VAL A 7 -0.05 15.79 -26.31
N VAL A 8 0.20 15.94 -25.02
CA VAL A 8 0.42 14.87 -24.05
C VAL A 8 -0.74 14.85 -23.09
N GLU A 9 -1.52 13.81 -23.15
CA GLU A 9 -2.65 13.60 -22.22
C GLU A 9 -2.90 12.11 -21.99
N MET A 10 -3.51 11.80 -20.87
CA MET A 10 -4.02 10.47 -20.54
C MET A 10 -5.51 10.60 -20.18
N PRO A 11 -6.42 10.52 -21.17
CA PRO A 11 -7.86 10.77 -20.94
C PRO A 11 -8.53 9.67 -20.10
N ASP A 12 -8.14 8.42 -20.33
CA ASP A 12 -8.79 7.26 -19.71
C ASP A 12 -7.76 6.45 -18.89
N GLN A 13 -7.70 6.71 -17.59
CA GLN A 13 -7.06 5.83 -16.62
C GLN A 13 -8.11 4.93 -15.98
N GLY A 14 -7.90 3.61 -16.06
CA GLY A 14 -8.75 2.62 -15.43
C GLY A 14 -8.88 2.79 -13.91
N ALA A 15 -9.92 2.19 -13.34
CA ALA A 15 -10.17 2.32 -11.88
C ALA A 15 -9.00 1.84 -11.02
N ASN A 16 -8.27 0.84 -11.49
CA ASN A 16 -7.15 0.22 -10.78
C ASN A 16 -5.78 0.72 -11.26
N GLU A 17 -5.74 1.61 -12.25
CA GLU A 17 -4.49 2.17 -12.76
C GLU A 17 -4.06 3.34 -11.87
N MET A 18 -2.90 3.19 -11.26
CA MET A 18 -2.29 4.21 -10.41
C MET A 18 -1.41 5.15 -11.22
N VAL A 19 -0.68 4.61 -12.19
CA VAL A 19 0.21 5.37 -13.05
C VAL A 19 0.14 4.85 -14.47
N ALA A 20 0.14 5.77 -15.42
CA ALA A 20 0.28 5.48 -16.84
C ALA A 20 1.36 6.39 -17.46
N ARG A 21 2.26 5.81 -18.26
CA ARG A 21 3.36 6.52 -18.90
C ARG A 21 3.03 6.86 -20.35
N VAL A 22 3.44 8.04 -20.78
CA VAL A 22 3.36 8.47 -22.19
C VAL A 22 4.76 8.84 -22.67
N PRO A 23 5.28 8.18 -23.72
CA PRO A 23 4.69 7.01 -24.37
C PRO A 23 4.79 5.76 -23.50
N GLU A 24 3.93 4.79 -23.75
CA GLU A 24 3.88 3.54 -22.97
C GLU A 24 5.21 2.78 -23.01
N TYR A 25 5.87 2.80 -24.15
CA TYR A 25 7.17 2.15 -24.36
C TYR A 25 8.20 3.14 -24.89
N GLY A 26 9.41 3.09 -24.32
CA GLY A 26 10.50 3.96 -24.70
C GLY A 26 10.28 5.41 -24.27
N ALA A 27 11.07 6.32 -24.83
CA ALA A 27 10.91 7.75 -24.62
C ALA A 27 10.30 8.39 -25.89
N GLY A 28 9.53 9.46 -25.71
CA GLY A 28 8.90 10.20 -26.82
C GLY A 28 9.68 11.44 -27.19
N ASP A 29 9.60 11.83 -28.48
CA ASP A 29 10.12 13.10 -28.94
C ASP A 29 9.08 14.19 -28.74
N PHE A 30 9.36 15.10 -27.81
CA PHE A 30 8.53 16.26 -27.50
C PHE A 30 9.11 17.50 -28.17
N ARG A 31 8.21 18.43 -28.51
CA ARG A 31 8.62 19.75 -29.02
C ARG A 31 8.48 20.79 -27.92
N MET A 32 9.35 21.81 -27.97
CA MET A 32 9.07 23.04 -27.23
C MET A 32 7.77 23.65 -27.75
N GLY A 33 6.86 23.98 -26.86
CA GLY A 33 5.51 24.43 -27.21
C GLY A 33 4.45 23.34 -27.18
N SER A 34 4.83 22.06 -27.09
CA SER A 34 3.88 20.96 -26.84
C SER A 34 3.09 21.20 -25.57
N GLN A 35 1.87 20.69 -25.54
CA GLN A 35 0.95 20.90 -24.43
C GLN A 35 0.76 19.63 -23.62
N VAL A 36 0.87 19.75 -22.31
CA VAL A 36 0.50 18.69 -21.36
C VAL A 36 -0.86 19.04 -20.77
N ILE A 37 -1.82 18.13 -20.92
CA ILE A 37 -3.16 18.29 -20.34
C ILE A 37 -3.29 17.31 -19.20
N VAL A 38 -3.36 17.86 -17.97
CA VAL A 38 -3.51 17.11 -16.74
C VAL A 38 -4.92 17.30 -16.20
N ARG A 39 -5.62 16.21 -15.95
CA ARG A 39 -7.00 16.26 -15.42
C ARG A 39 -6.99 16.53 -13.91
N GLU A 40 -8.13 16.98 -13.36
CA GLU A 40 -8.29 17.27 -11.93
C GLU A 40 -7.89 16.10 -11.02
N SER A 41 -8.17 14.87 -11.46
CA SER A 41 -7.83 13.66 -10.72
C SER A 41 -6.40 13.16 -10.94
N GLN A 42 -5.57 13.92 -11.63
CA GLN A 42 -4.22 13.50 -12.04
C GLN A 42 -3.14 14.50 -11.65
N ARG A 43 -1.90 14.02 -11.62
CA ARG A 43 -0.66 14.82 -11.68
C ARG A 43 0.25 14.19 -12.72
N ALA A 44 0.97 15.01 -13.47
CA ALA A 44 1.93 14.50 -14.44
C ALA A 44 3.35 14.79 -13.97
N VAL A 45 4.15 13.72 -13.85
CA VAL A 45 5.58 13.81 -13.52
C VAL A 45 6.38 13.67 -14.78
N PHE A 46 7.21 14.64 -15.10
CA PHE A 46 8.00 14.69 -16.31
C PHE A 46 9.41 14.18 -16.05
N TYR A 47 9.87 13.24 -16.89
CA TYR A 47 11.22 12.68 -16.83
C TYR A 47 11.98 12.96 -18.09
N ARG A 48 13.27 13.24 -17.94
CA ARG A 48 14.23 13.32 -19.03
C ARG A 48 15.55 12.72 -18.60
N ASP A 49 16.14 11.93 -19.48
CA ASP A 49 17.43 11.27 -19.24
C ASP A 49 17.47 10.54 -17.87
N GLY A 50 16.35 9.91 -17.50
CA GLY A 50 16.20 9.18 -16.23
C GLY A 50 16.08 10.05 -14.98
N LYS A 51 15.91 11.38 -15.12
CA LYS A 51 15.71 12.31 -14.00
C LYS A 51 14.34 12.93 -14.04
N SER A 52 13.66 12.97 -12.90
CA SER A 52 12.43 13.71 -12.77
C SER A 52 12.72 15.21 -12.80
N LEU A 53 12.02 15.94 -13.66
CA LEU A 53 12.21 17.37 -13.86
C LEU A 53 11.23 18.17 -13.02
N ASP A 54 9.92 17.96 -13.26
CA ASP A 54 8.86 18.72 -12.62
C ASP A 54 7.57 17.90 -12.48
N VAL A 55 6.65 18.39 -11.65
CA VAL A 55 5.31 17.84 -11.46
C VAL A 55 4.30 18.90 -11.91
N PHE A 56 3.47 18.53 -12.87
CA PHE A 56 2.41 19.38 -13.37
C PHE A 56 1.10 19.13 -12.63
N ASP A 57 0.55 20.19 -12.10
CA ASP A 57 -0.79 20.21 -11.50
C ASP A 57 -1.90 20.10 -12.56
N PRO A 58 -3.18 19.92 -12.16
CA PRO A 58 -4.29 19.92 -13.10
C PRO A 58 -4.34 21.19 -13.95
N GLY A 59 -4.64 21.00 -15.22
CA GLY A 59 -4.75 22.08 -16.19
C GLY A 59 -3.99 21.81 -17.49
N ARG A 60 -3.90 22.85 -18.29
CA ARG A 60 -3.16 22.84 -19.56
C ARG A 60 -1.83 23.57 -19.36
N HIS A 61 -0.74 22.86 -19.58
CA HIS A 61 0.62 23.38 -19.43
C HIS A 61 1.32 23.35 -20.78
N THR A 62 1.94 24.45 -21.15
CA THR A 62 2.80 24.50 -22.33
C THR A 62 4.23 24.20 -21.91
N ILE A 63 4.87 23.24 -22.58
CA ILE A 63 6.27 22.89 -22.31
C ILE A 63 7.17 24.01 -22.78
N THR A 64 7.75 24.75 -21.84
CA THR A 64 8.67 25.88 -22.09
C THR A 64 9.94 25.71 -21.24
N THR A 65 10.97 26.46 -21.59
CA THR A 65 12.19 26.52 -20.77
C THR A 65 11.96 27.10 -19.38
N ALA A 66 10.87 27.87 -19.19
CA ALA A 66 10.48 28.39 -17.88
C ALA A 66 9.90 27.32 -16.96
N ASN A 67 9.14 26.37 -17.53
CA ASN A 67 8.54 25.27 -16.77
C ASN A 67 9.51 24.08 -16.58
N LEU A 68 10.57 24.05 -17.37
CA LEU A 68 11.60 23.00 -17.30
C LEU A 68 12.98 23.67 -17.30
N PRO A 69 13.41 24.29 -16.19
CA PRO A 69 14.62 25.12 -16.14
C PRO A 69 15.91 24.38 -16.52
N ILE A 70 15.94 23.05 -16.36
CA ILE A 70 17.08 22.23 -16.77
C ILE A 70 17.24 22.20 -18.31
N LEU A 71 16.16 22.43 -19.07
CA LEU A 71 16.21 22.51 -20.53
C LEU A 71 16.93 23.76 -21.06
N SER A 72 16.94 24.86 -20.31
CA SER A 72 17.57 26.11 -20.74
C SER A 72 19.07 25.98 -20.93
N GLY A 73 19.75 25.20 -20.11
CA GLY A 73 21.20 24.94 -20.22
C GLY A 73 21.58 24.01 -21.38
N LEU A 74 20.68 23.15 -21.82
CA LEU A 74 20.94 22.18 -22.90
C LEU A 74 20.58 22.72 -24.29
N LEU A 75 19.57 23.60 -24.38
CA LEU A 75 19.19 24.23 -25.66
C LEU A 75 20.25 25.21 -26.15
N SER A 76 21.07 25.75 -25.26
CA SER A 76 22.19 26.63 -25.60
C SER A 76 23.38 25.87 -26.21
N LEU A 77 23.45 24.55 -26.12
CA LEU A 77 24.60 23.73 -26.55
C LEU A 77 24.44 23.06 -27.93
N GLY A 78 23.62 23.62 -28.83
CA GLY A 78 23.77 23.30 -30.25
C GLY A 78 22.85 22.23 -30.82
N THR A 79 21.56 22.28 -30.58
CA THR A 79 20.57 21.45 -31.31
C THR A 79 20.13 22.07 -32.66
N GLY A 80 20.99 22.79 -33.36
CA GLY A 80 20.76 23.16 -34.76
C GLY A 80 19.35 23.66 -35.15
N GLY A 81 18.62 24.32 -34.25
CA GLY A 81 17.28 24.84 -34.53
C GLY A 81 16.12 23.84 -34.35
N ASN A 82 16.39 22.58 -34.06
CA ASN A 82 15.35 21.61 -33.72
C ASN A 82 15.01 21.69 -32.22
N ASN A 83 13.85 22.32 -31.91
CA ASN A 83 13.28 22.44 -30.55
C ASN A 83 12.67 21.08 -30.05
N MET A 84 13.27 19.96 -30.43
CA MET A 84 12.83 18.63 -30.05
C MET A 84 13.75 18.06 -29.00
N PHE A 85 13.13 17.37 -28.01
CA PHE A 85 13.83 16.68 -26.95
C PHE A 85 13.10 15.39 -26.57
N THR A 86 13.85 14.42 -26.10
CA THR A 86 13.32 13.12 -25.69
C THR A 86 12.95 13.16 -24.22
N ALA A 87 11.73 12.75 -23.87
CA ALA A 87 11.22 12.74 -22.51
C ALA A 87 10.16 11.65 -22.29
N GLU A 88 9.72 11.54 -21.07
CA GLU A 88 8.64 10.66 -20.62
C GLU A 88 7.74 11.42 -19.66
N ALA A 89 6.42 11.21 -19.76
CA ALA A 89 5.44 11.78 -18.84
C ALA A 89 4.70 10.65 -18.11
N TYR A 90 4.72 10.68 -16.79
CA TYR A 90 3.99 9.73 -15.95
C TYR A 90 2.76 10.43 -15.39
N PHE A 91 1.58 9.98 -15.80
CA PHE A 91 0.30 10.44 -15.28
C PHE A 91 -0.05 9.62 -14.05
N VAL A 92 -0.01 10.24 -12.90
CA VAL A 92 -0.32 9.63 -11.62
C VAL A 92 -1.76 9.95 -11.24
N ASN A 93 -2.54 8.92 -10.96
CA ASN A 93 -3.92 9.06 -10.54
C ASN A 93 -3.97 9.43 -9.04
N MET A 94 -4.59 10.58 -8.75
CA MET A 94 -4.68 11.16 -7.40
C MET A 94 -5.98 10.80 -6.68
N ARG A 95 -6.79 9.88 -7.22
CA ARG A 95 -8.03 9.42 -6.57
C ARG A 95 -7.73 8.61 -5.31
N GLU A 96 -8.75 8.47 -4.49
CA GLU A 96 -8.72 7.54 -3.37
C GLU A 96 -9.02 6.11 -3.86
N TYR A 97 -8.23 5.15 -3.38
CA TYR A 97 -8.44 3.72 -3.58
C TYR A 97 -9.03 3.16 -2.30
N THR A 98 -10.35 2.88 -2.32
CA THR A 98 -11.15 2.59 -1.12
C THR A 98 -11.24 1.11 -0.78
N ASP A 99 -11.01 0.23 -1.76
CA ASP A 99 -11.25 -1.21 -1.62
C ASP A 99 -9.98 -2.04 -1.46
N MET A 100 -8.94 -1.46 -0.89
CA MET A 100 -7.69 -2.17 -0.65
C MET A 100 -7.85 -3.15 0.50
N LYS A 101 -7.84 -4.45 0.20
CA LYS A 101 -8.04 -5.52 1.18
C LYS A 101 -6.72 -5.98 1.75
N TRP A 102 -6.73 -6.29 3.04
CA TRP A 102 -5.61 -6.96 3.70
C TRP A 102 -6.11 -8.14 4.54
N GLY A 103 -5.25 -9.12 4.73
CA GLY A 103 -5.54 -10.27 5.58
C GLY A 103 -4.28 -11.08 5.83
N THR A 104 -4.25 -11.76 6.97
CA THR A 104 -3.13 -12.60 7.37
C THR A 104 -3.14 -13.91 6.59
N PRO A 105 -2.12 -14.21 5.75
CA PRO A 105 -2.04 -15.46 5.00
C PRO A 105 -1.86 -16.65 5.94
N GLN A 106 -1.14 -16.44 7.04
CA GLN A 106 -0.93 -17.40 8.12
C GLN A 106 -1.41 -16.82 9.46
N PRO A 107 -1.86 -17.67 10.39
CA PRO A 107 -2.24 -17.20 11.71
C PRO A 107 -1.07 -16.53 12.45
N ILE A 108 -1.37 -15.43 13.12
CA ILE A 108 -0.44 -14.76 14.03
C ILE A 108 -0.51 -15.48 15.38
N SER A 109 0.64 -15.90 15.91
CA SER A 109 0.75 -16.52 17.23
C SER A 109 1.06 -15.45 18.28
N LEU A 110 0.22 -15.33 19.28
CA LEU A 110 0.33 -14.34 20.35
C LEU A 110 0.23 -15.01 21.71
N ARG A 111 0.77 -14.34 22.74
CA ARG A 111 0.59 -14.73 24.12
C ARG A 111 -0.71 -14.15 24.65
N ASP A 112 -1.49 -14.99 25.31
CA ASP A 112 -2.74 -14.65 25.95
C ASP A 112 -2.62 -14.98 27.45
N THR A 113 -3.16 -14.11 28.29
CA THR A 113 -3.05 -14.27 29.75
C THR A 113 -3.84 -15.47 30.26
N ASP A 114 -4.95 -15.80 29.59
CA ASP A 114 -5.88 -16.84 30.03
C ASP A 114 -5.62 -18.18 29.37
N LEU A 115 -5.26 -18.15 28.08
CA LEU A 115 -5.10 -19.34 27.23
C LEU A 115 -3.64 -19.72 26.98
N GLY A 116 -2.68 -18.86 27.32
CA GLY A 116 -1.26 -19.04 27.10
C GLY A 116 -0.84 -18.68 25.68
N LEU A 117 -0.99 -19.58 24.70
CA LEU A 117 -0.68 -19.30 23.29
C LEU A 117 -1.95 -19.38 22.44
N VAL A 118 -2.24 -18.30 21.74
CA VAL A 118 -3.38 -18.22 20.82
C VAL A 118 -2.91 -17.96 19.40
N ARG A 119 -3.67 -18.46 18.42
CA ARG A 119 -3.44 -18.23 17.00
C ARG A 119 -4.64 -17.52 16.41
N LEU A 120 -4.38 -16.34 15.83
CA LEU A 120 -5.41 -15.46 15.31
C LEU A 120 -5.24 -15.22 13.82
N ARG A 121 -6.36 -15.09 13.10
CA ARG A 121 -6.42 -14.56 11.73
C ARG A 121 -7.14 -13.22 11.76
N ALA A 122 -6.57 -12.25 11.08
CA ALA A 122 -7.14 -10.92 10.98
C ALA A 122 -7.30 -10.53 9.51
N PHE A 123 -8.35 -9.79 9.23
CA PHE A 123 -8.56 -9.18 7.91
C PHE A 123 -9.34 -7.88 8.02
N GLY A 124 -9.20 -7.09 6.98
CA GLY A 124 -9.88 -5.80 6.90
C GLY A 124 -9.63 -5.12 5.56
N GLN A 125 -9.83 -3.82 5.57
CA GLN A 125 -9.60 -2.98 4.39
C GLN A 125 -8.98 -1.65 4.79
N TYR A 126 -8.37 -0.99 3.81
CA TYR A 126 -7.83 0.36 3.98
C TYR A 126 -8.11 1.21 2.75
N THR A 127 -8.10 2.50 2.96
CA THR A 127 -8.20 3.49 1.89
C THR A 127 -6.87 4.23 1.79
N MET A 128 -6.35 4.32 0.59
CA MET A 128 -5.10 5.04 0.32
C MET A 128 -5.25 6.01 -0.85
N GLN A 129 -4.32 6.97 -0.93
CA GLN A 129 -4.22 7.94 -2.01
C GLN A 129 -2.75 8.24 -2.26
N VAL A 130 -2.34 8.44 -3.51
CA VAL A 130 -1.00 8.96 -3.79
C VAL A 130 -0.95 10.42 -3.32
N ALA A 131 0.00 10.74 -2.45
CA ALA A 131 0.20 12.09 -1.91
C ALA A 131 1.36 12.82 -2.59
N GLU A 132 2.45 12.10 -2.85
CA GLU A 132 3.65 12.63 -3.49
C GLU A 132 3.93 11.88 -4.79
N PRO A 133 3.40 12.36 -5.94
CA PRO A 133 3.48 11.65 -7.23
C PRO A 133 4.91 11.35 -7.66
N LYS A 134 5.81 12.33 -7.49
CA LYS A 134 7.22 12.17 -7.83
C LYS A 134 7.86 11.04 -7.04
N ARG A 135 7.72 11.05 -5.70
CA ARG A 135 8.28 10.02 -4.83
C ARG A 135 7.72 8.64 -5.15
N PHE A 136 6.41 8.58 -5.43
CA PHE A 136 5.74 7.34 -5.78
C PHE A 136 6.30 6.74 -7.08
N VAL A 137 6.49 7.55 -8.11
CA VAL A 137 7.08 7.09 -9.38
C VAL A 137 8.54 6.70 -9.18
N ASP A 138 9.35 7.52 -8.51
CA ASP A 138 10.78 7.28 -8.31
C ASP A 138 11.07 5.98 -7.53
N GLN A 139 10.26 5.67 -6.51
CA GLN A 139 10.54 4.57 -5.58
C GLN A 139 9.77 3.28 -5.89
N ILE A 140 8.56 3.39 -6.42
CA ILE A 140 7.66 2.24 -6.57
C ILE A 140 7.45 1.86 -8.03
N VAL A 141 7.10 2.82 -8.88
CA VAL A 141 6.73 2.55 -10.28
C VAL A 141 7.96 2.27 -11.15
N GLY A 142 9.01 3.05 -10.96
CA GLY A 142 10.23 2.95 -11.77
C GLY A 142 9.94 3.22 -13.24
N THR A 143 10.37 2.31 -14.11
CA THR A 143 10.27 2.46 -15.60
C THR A 143 9.04 1.76 -16.20
N GLN A 144 8.08 1.32 -15.41
CA GLN A 144 6.90 0.62 -15.91
C GLN A 144 5.98 1.56 -16.70
N GLY A 145 5.41 1.06 -17.80
CA GLY A 145 4.48 1.83 -18.63
C GLY A 145 3.12 2.04 -17.99
N ILE A 146 2.59 1.00 -17.38
CA ILE A 146 1.33 1.02 -16.61
C ILE A 146 1.60 0.38 -15.25
N TYR A 147 1.12 1.02 -14.19
CA TYR A 147 1.22 0.52 -12.82
C TYR A 147 -0.15 0.50 -12.15
N THR A 148 -0.52 -0.64 -11.59
CA THR A 148 -1.86 -0.89 -11.04
C THR A 148 -1.82 -1.16 -9.54
N THR A 149 -2.99 -1.07 -8.88
CA THR A 149 -3.17 -1.41 -7.47
C THR A 149 -2.77 -2.85 -7.16
N ALA A 150 -3.00 -3.79 -8.09
CA ALA A 150 -2.65 -5.20 -7.90
C ALA A 150 -1.14 -5.43 -7.76
N GLN A 151 -0.32 -4.62 -8.42
CA GLN A 151 1.13 -4.76 -8.36
C GLN A 151 1.73 -4.32 -7.02
N ILE A 152 1.11 -3.33 -6.37
CA ILE A 152 1.58 -2.84 -5.06
C ILE A 152 0.92 -3.58 -3.89
N GLU A 153 -0.22 -4.23 -4.12
CA GLU A 153 -1.04 -4.84 -3.08
C GLU A 153 -0.27 -5.82 -2.20
N ASP A 154 0.51 -6.72 -2.81
CA ASP A 154 1.26 -7.74 -2.07
C ASP A 154 2.35 -7.11 -1.17
N TYR A 155 3.01 -6.06 -1.66
CA TYR A 155 4.00 -5.34 -0.89
C TYR A 155 3.36 -4.61 0.30
N LEU A 156 2.29 -3.85 0.07
CA LEU A 156 1.58 -3.13 1.13
C LEU A 156 0.96 -4.09 2.15
N ARG A 157 0.44 -5.25 1.69
CA ARG A 157 -0.05 -6.31 2.56
C ARG A 157 1.04 -6.80 3.51
N GLY A 158 2.26 -7.00 3.01
CA GLY A 158 3.41 -7.39 3.84
C GLY A 158 3.71 -6.38 4.95
N VAL A 159 3.71 -5.08 4.63
CA VAL A 159 3.89 -3.99 5.59
C VAL A 159 2.77 -4.01 6.65
N VAL A 160 1.52 -4.10 6.22
CA VAL A 160 0.35 -4.13 7.11
C VAL A 160 0.42 -5.32 8.07
N ILE A 161 0.74 -6.53 7.59
CA ILE A 161 0.82 -7.73 8.43
C ILE A 161 1.94 -7.62 9.47
N SER A 162 3.10 -7.10 9.07
CA SER A 162 4.20 -6.88 10.00
C SER A 162 3.79 -5.95 11.14
N ARG A 163 3.19 -4.79 10.82
CA ARG A 163 2.72 -3.83 11.82
C ARG A 163 1.55 -4.36 12.66
N MET A 164 0.67 -5.17 12.07
CA MET A 164 -0.42 -5.81 12.79
C MET A 164 0.09 -6.75 13.89
N THR A 165 1.12 -7.52 13.60
CA THR A 165 1.73 -8.40 14.60
C THR A 165 2.27 -7.61 15.78
N ASP A 166 2.94 -6.49 15.52
CA ASP A 166 3.47 -5.59 16.55
C ASP A 166 2.34 -4.97 17.39
N VAL A 167 1.31 -4.42 16.72
CA VAL A 167 0.17 -3.76 17.39
C VAL A 167 -0.62 -4.74 18.27
N LEU A 168 -0.89 -5.94 17.75
CA LEU A 168 -1.59 -6.98 18.53
C LEU A 168 -0.73 -7.41 19.72
N GLY A 169 0.58 -7.59 19.53
CA GLY A 169 1.49 -7.97 20.62
C GLY A 169 1.59 -6.94 21.73
N GLU A 170 1.44 -5.64 21.40
CA GLU A 170 1.52 -4.54 22.36
C GLU A 170 0.19 -4.27 23.09
N ASN A 171 -0.95 -4.45 22.42
CA ASN A 171 -2.25 -3.99 22.91
C ASN A 171 -3.15 -5.15 23.42
N MET A 172 -2.89 -6.39 22.99
CA MET A 172 -3.73 -7.52 23.36
C MET A 172 -3.22 -8.19 24.64
N GLN A 173 -4.04 -8.24 25.68
CA GLN A 173 -3.80 -9.04 26.89
C GLN A 173 -4.59 -10.33 26.86
N SER A 174 -5.87 -10.27 26.49
CA SER A 174 -6.73 -11.43 26.36
C SER A 174 -7.52 -11.38 25.06
N ILE A 175 -7.75 -12.55 24.46
CA ILE A 175 -8.58 -12.70 23.25
C ILE A 175 -10.04 -12.26 23.49
N PHE A 176 -10.50 -12.33 24.73
CA PHE A 176 -11.86 -11.96 25.13
C PHE A 176 -12.10 -10.45 25.04
N ASP A 177 -11.05 -9.64 25.11
CA ASP A 177 -11.11 -8.18 25.01
C ASP A 177 -11.08 -7.67 23.57
N LEU A 178 -10.66 -8.52 22.62
CA LEU A 178 -10.46 -8.13 21.21
C LEU A 178 -11.64 -7.39 20.58
N PRO A 179 -12.92 -7.79 20.76
CA PRO A 179 -14.04 -7.09 20.13
C PRO A 179 -14.18 -5.64 20.56
N GLN A 180 -13.71 -5.29 21.76
CA GLN A 180 -13.73 -3.93 22.29
C GLN A 180 -12.55 -3.08 21.80
N LEU A 181 -11.47 -3.75 21.36
CA LEU A 181 -10.21 -3.11 20.97
C LEU A 181 -10.08 -2.84 19.46
N PHE A 182 -11.06 -3.20 18.63
CA PHE A 182 -10.94 -3.08 17.17
C PHE A 182 -10.66 -1.65 16.70
N ASP A 183 -11.33 -0.67 17.29
CA ASP A 183 -11.14 0.74 16.95
C ASP A 183 -9.75 1.24 17.40
N GLU A 184 -9.30 0.82 18.58
CA GLU A 184 -7.99 1.15 19.12
C GLU A 184 -6.87 0.51 18.28
N ILE A 185 -7.03 -0.76 17.93
CA ILE A 185 -6.11 -1.47 17.02
C ILE A 185 -6.09 -0.77 15.66
N GLY A 186 -7.24 -0.39 15.13
CA GLY A 186 -7.35 0.35 13.86
C GLY A 186 -6.62 1.69 13.92
N ALA A 187 -6.76 2.45 14.99
CA ALA A 187 -6.08 3.72 15.20
C ALA A 187 -4.55 3.55 15.35
N ALA A 188 -4.12 2.56 16.15
CA ALA A 188 -2.70 2.23 16.33
C ALA A 188 -2.07 1.75 15.02
N MET A 189 -2.78 0.91 14.27
CA MET A 189 -2.35 0.46 12.93
C MET A 189 -2.18 1.63 11.97
N ARG A 190 -3.19 2.53 11.93
CA ARG A 190 -3.10 3.72 11.08
C ARG A 190 -1.87 4.54 11.41
N ALA A 191 -1.57 4.77 12.68
CA ALA A 191 -0.40 5.55 13.09
C ALA A 191 0.92 4.89 12.66
N LYS A 192 1.06 3.57 12.88
CA LYS A 192 2.30 2.83 12.54
C LYS A 192 2.50 2.64 11.03
N VAL A 193 1.43 2.36 10.30
CA VAL A 193 1.49 2.12 8.84
C VAL A 193 1.63 3.41 8.05
N GLN A 194 1.10 4.54 8.56
CA GLN A 194 1.14 5.84 7.91
C GLN A 194 2.56 6.26 7.53
N ASP A 195 3.51 6.11 8.45
CA ASP A 195 4.90 6.52 8.22
C ASP A 195 5.55 5.68 7.12
N ASP A 196 5.32 4.36 7.13
CA ASP A 196 5.84 3.47 6.08
C ASP A 196 5.26 3.85 4.71
N PHE A 197 3.96 4.17 4.61
CA PHE A 197 3.31 4.56 3.37
C PHE A 197 3.76 5.93 2.87
N LEU A 198 3.99 6.89 3.77
CA LEU A 198 4.50 8.22 3.41
C LEU A 198 5.90 8.16 2.80
N THR A 199 6.75 7.22 3.23
CA THR A 199 8.07 7.04 2.61
C THR A 199 7.96 6.69 1.13
N MET A 200 6.87 6.05 0.71
CA MET A 200 6.56 5.68 -0.68
C MET A 200 5.77 6.74 -1.44
N GLY A 201 5.43 7.85 -0.80
CA GLY A 201 4.58 8.89 -1.39
C GLY A 201 3.08 8.56 -1.36
N ILE A 202 2.66 7.61 -0.51
CA ILE A 202 1.27 7.19 -0.33
C ILE A 202 0.75 7.72 1.00
N ASN A 203 -0.47 8.25 1.03
CA ASN A 203 -1.18 8.64 2.24
C ASN A 203 -2.23 7.59 2.57
N LEU A 204 -2.15 7.02 3.77
CA LEU A 204 -3.17 6.13 4.33
C LEU A 204 -4.31 6.98 4.91
N LYS A 205 -5.47 6.99 4.26
CA LYS A 205 -6.64 7.78 4.69
C LYS A 205 -7.39 7.11 5.82
N GLN A 206 -7.66 5.82 5.67
CA GLN A 206 -8.44 5.04 6.62
C GLN A 206 -7.87 3.63 6.72
N PHE A 207 -7.90 3.07 7.92
CA PHE A 207 -7.56 1.68 8.16
C PHE A 207 -8.66 1.05 9.02
N MET A 208 -9.23 -0.05 8.55
CA MET A 208 -10.33 -0.74 9.21
C MET A 208 -9.96 -2.19 9.46
N VAL A 209 -10.13 -2.61 10.69
CA VAL A 209 -10.11 -4.01 11.10
C VAL A 209 -11.55 -4.52 11.04
N ILE A 210 -11.83 -5.46 10.14
CA ILE A 210 -13.18 -6.02 10.00
C ILE A 210 -13.38 -7.17 10.97
N SER A 211 -12.36 -8.01 11.08
CA SER A 211 -12.46 -9.17 11.97
C SER A 211 -11.09 -9.66 12.41
N ILE A 212 -11.02 -10.13 13.65
CA ILE A 212 -9.91 -10.91 14.21
C ILE A 212 -10.53 -12.17 14.80
N ASN A 213 -10.22 -13.31 14.20
CA ASN A 213 -10.82 -14.59 14.57
C ASN A 213 -9.76 -15.57 15.08
N PRO A 214 -10.05 -16.33 16.13
CA PRO A 214 -9.22 -17.45 16.53
C PRO A 214 -9.22 -18.54 15.45
N THR A 215 -8.11 -19.28 15.34
CA THR A 215 -8.10 -20.54 14.58
C THR A 215 -8.99 -21.59 15.25
N GLU A 216 -9.35 -22.64 14.50
CA GLU A 216 -10.16 -23.73 15.06
C GLU A 216 -9.54 -24.36 16.32
N GLU A 217 -8.22 -24.47 16.37
CA GLU A 217 -7.49 -24.98 17.53
C GLU A 217 -7.69 -24.08 18.75
N THR A 218 -7.54 -22.76 18.55
CA THR A 218 -7.75 -21.76 19.60
C THR A 218 -9.23 -21.72 20.01
N ALA A 219 -10.16 -21.79 19.06
CA ALA A 219 -11.60 -21.81 19.35
C ALA A 219 -11.98 -23.02 20.20
N LYS A 220 -11.48 -24.21 19.89
CA LYS A 220 -11.70 -25.42 20.70
C LYS A 220 -11.14 -25.27 22.13
N ALA A 221 -10.02 -24.57 22.29
CA ALA A 221 -9.46 -24.31 23.61
C ALA A 221 -10.35 -23.33 24.42
N ILE A 222 -10.89 -22.31 23.76
CA ILE A 222 -11.87 -21.39 24.37
C ILE A 222 -13.12 -22.14 24.82
N ASP A 223 -13.69 -22.97 23.92
CA ASP A 223 -14.88 -23.77 24.24
C ASP A 223 -14.62 -24.71 25.44
N CYS A 224 -13.45 -25.35 25.46
CA CYS A 224 -13.05 -26.23 26.54
C CYS A 224 -13.03 -25.48 27.90
N LEU A 225 -12.54 -24.25 27.93
CA LEU A 225 -12.52 -23.42 29.15
C LEU A 225 -13.93 -22.96 29.58
N LEU A 226 -14.77 -22.60 28.61
CA LEU A 226 -16.13 -22.16 28.88
C LEU A 226 -17.03 -23.29 29.42
N TYR A 227 -16.87 -24.51 28.91
CA TYR A 227 -17.66 -25.67 29.32
C TYR A 227 -17.09 -26.38 30.56
N THR A 228 -15.80 -26.20 30.84
CA THR A 228 -15.19 -26.68 32.09
C THR A 228 -15.15 -25.53 33.14
N SER A 229 -16.31 -24.91 33.44
CA SER A 229 -16.43 -24.17 34.69
C SER A 229 -16.16 -25.14 35.81
N PRO A 230 -15.07 -25.04 36.59
CA PRO A 230 -14.69 -26.06 37.54
C PRO A 230 -15.72 -26.06 38.67
N SER A 231 -16.53 -27.13 38.74
CA SER A 231 -17.01 -27.56 40.03
C SER A 231 -15.73 -27.71 40.89
N PRO A 232 -15.72 -27.21 42.14
CA PRO A 232 -14.53 -27.29 43.00
C PRO A 232 -13.97 -28.71 43.22
N ARG A 233 -14.57 -29.73 42.62
CA ARG A 233 -14.19 -31.16 42.71
C ARG A 233 -13.42 -31.72 41.52
N ASP A 234 -13.30 -31.00 40.39
CA ASP A 234 -12.68 -31.57 39.16
C ASP A 234 -11.41 -30.82 38.75
N ARG A 235 -10.36 -30.90 39.57
CA ARG A 235 -9.00 -30.50 39.20
C ARG A 235 -8.41 -31.35 38.02
N SER A 236 -8.95 -32.53 37.73
CA SER A 236 -8.45 -33.44 36.71
C SER A 236 -8.81 -32.99 35.27
N ALA A 237 -9.97 -32.35 35.07
CA ALA A 237 -10.39 -31.86 33.74
C ALA A 237 -9.56 -30.66 33.25
N TYR A 238 -9.13 -29.82 34.20
CA TYR A 238 -8.27 -28.67 33.88
C TYR A 238 -6.87 -29.08 33.39
N LEU A 239 -6.32 -30.15 33.96
CA LEU A 239 -5.03 -30.71 33.55
C LEU A 239 -5.08 -31.33 32.14
N VAL A 240 -6.17 -31.97 31.77
CA VAL A 240 -6.34 -32.59 30.43
C VAL A 240 -6.46 -31.53 29.34
N CYS A 241 -7.16 -30.43 29.61
CA CYS A 241 -7.26 -29.32 28.65
C CYS A 241 -5.90 -28.61 28.42
N ARG A 242 -5.16 -28.40 29.51
CA ARG A 242 -3.82 -27.77 29.44
C ARG A 242 -2.80 -28.67 28.74
N LEU A 243 -2.81 -29.98 29.02
CA LEU A 243 -1.95 -30.96 28.35
C LEU A 243 -2.26 -31.08 26.84
N ARG A 244 -3.53 -30.94 26.40
CA ARG A 244 -3.89 -30.94 24.98
C ARG A 244 -3.42 -29.67 24.25
N LEU A 245 -3.34 -28.54 24.90
CA LEU A 245 -2.78 -27.29 24.35
C LEU A 245 -1.25 -27.39 24.19
N GLU A 246 -0.58 -28.07 25.15
CA GLU A 246 0.88 -28.23 25.12
C GLU A 246 1.35 -29.33 24.14
N THR A 247 0.53 -30.36 23.89
CA THR A 247 0.89 -31.50 23.01
C THR A 247 0.45 -31.32 21.55
N GLY A 248 -0.39 -30.33 21.23
CA GLY A 248 -0.85 -30.04 19.87
C GLY A 248 0.22 -29.43 18.92
N GLY A 249 1.43 -29.23 19.38
CA GLY A 249 2.53 -28.64 18.62
C GLY A 249 3.58 -29.61 18.06
N GLY A 250 3.39 -30.91 18.19
CA GLY A 250 4.38 -31.90 17.78
C GLY A 250 3.77 -33.04 16.95
N GLY A 251 3.69 -32.87 15.63
CA GLY A 251 3.27 -33.95 14.75
C GLY A 251 3.28 -33.55 13.28
N GLY A 252 4.40 -33.70 12.64
CA GLY A 252 4.51 -33.60 11.20
C GLY A 252 5.94 -33.91 10.77
N GLY A 253 6.24 -35.20 10.63
CA GLY A 253 7.38 -35.68 9.89
C GLY A 253 7.10 -35.69 8.39
#